data_19f18bc937384ccaa2aaabf71379fcbc
#
_entry.id   19f18bc937384ccaa2aaabf71379fcbc
#
_cell.length_a   1.000
_cell.length_b   1.000
_cell.length_c   1.000
_cell.angle_alpha   90.00
_cell.angle_beta   90.00
_cell.angle_gamma   90.00
#
_symmetry.space_group_name_H-M   'P 1'
#
loop_
_entity.id
_entity.type
_entity.pdbx_description
1 polymer ?
#
loop_
_entity_poly.entity_id
_entity_poly.type
_entity_poly.pdbx_seq_one_letter_code
_entity_poly.pdbx_strand_id
1 'polypeptide(L)'
;DINKLAPVGAIEKKHLLSLSNYTEEEIYEILLKAKEISLKLAVGEKIPHLKNRYALLITKRSFSRSRVAFEVAVSTLQGSAIVSTLHGSELENLINDKLSLEALAGYGMDAIVVQTSELNDAELIEKSVNIPIINANPKCGPCEALAALYTVWQEKGRLSGLKITFVGDSSAFADSFVY
;
A
#
# COMPACT_ATOMS: atom_id res chain seq x y z
N ASP A 1 8.91 22.27 -5.17
CA ASP A 1 10.36 22.20 -4.94
C ASP A 1 10.58 21.38 -3.66
N ILE A 2 10.80 20.08 -3.81
CA ILE A 2 10.95 19.10 -2.70
C ILE A 2 11.97 19.55 -1.65
N ASN A 3 12.96 20.32 -2.05
CA ASN A 3 13.99 20.85 -1.15
C ASN A 3 13.47 21.96 -0.20
N LYS A 4 12.22 22.38 -0.31
CA LYS A 4 11.61 23.42 0.53
C LYS A 4 10.58 22.87 1.51
N LEU A 5 10.18 21.60 1.40
CA LEU A 5 9.31 20.99 2.37
C LEU A 5 10.16 20.64 3.60
N ALA A 6 9.78 21.18 4.74
CA ALA A 6 10.35 20.72 6.01
C ALA A 6 10.02 19.23 6.18
N PRO A 7 10.97 18.43 6.69
CA PRO A 7 10.65 17.03 6.97
C PRO A 7 9.44 16.99 7.91
N VAL A 8 8.36 16.39 7.42
CA VAL A 8 7.22 16.05 8.26
C VAL A 8 7.70 15.01 9.25
N GLY A 9 7.35 15.14 10.50
CA GLY A 9 7.59 14.08 11.50
C GLY A 9 7.02 12.75 11.02
N ALA A 10 7.29 11.68 11.73
CA ALA A 10 6.79 10.35 11.36
C ALA A 10 5.30 10.40 11.01
N ILE A 11 4.92 9.80 9.87
CA ILE A 11 3.52 9.69 9.47
C ILE A 11 2.77 8.97 10.59
N GLU A 12 1.86 9.66 11.26
CA GLU A 12 1.11 9.12 12.39
C GLU A 12 -0.03 8.19 11.95
N LYS A 13 -0.39 8.23 10.66
CA LYS A 13 -1.46 7.41 10.11
C LYS A 13 -1.08 5.94 10.09
N LYS A 14 -1.92 5.16 10.71
CA LYS A 14 -1.72 3.71 10.88
C LYS A 14 -2.05 2.93 9.62
N HIS A 15 -3.04 3.36 8.85
CA HIS A 15 -3.60 2.64 7.71
C HIS A 15 -3.41 3.41 6.42
N LEU A 16 -3.08 2.72 5.33
CA LEU A 16 -3.03 3.28 3.98
C LEU A 16 -4.26 2.81 3.19
N LEU A 17 -5.39 3.47 3.40
CA LEU A 17 -6.67 3.10 2.74
C LEU A 17 -6.92 3.91 1.47
N SER A 18 -6.66 5.22 1.50
CA SER A 18 -6.83 6.15 0.38
C SER A 18 -5.82 7.30 0.51
N LEU A 19 -5.41 7.90 -0.60
CA LEU A 19 -4.57 9.10 -0.59
C LEU A 19 -5.32 10.35 -0.14
N SER A 20 -6.65 10.39 -0.26
CA SER A 20 -7.46 11.51 0.22
C SER A 20 -7.32 11.81 1.71
N ASN A 21 -6.82 10.84 2.49
CA ASN A 21 -6.58 10.99 3.92
C ASN A 21 -5.18 11.52 4.25
N TYR A 22 -4.34 11.76 3.23
CA TYR A 22 -2.95 12.19 3.39
C TYR A 22 -2.77 13.63 2.93
N THR A 23 -1.89 14.38 3.59
CA THR A 23 -1.47 15.69 3.11
C THR A 23 -0.44 15.54 1.98
N GLU A 24 -0.20 16.65 1.24
CA GLU A 24 0.83 16.67 0.21
C GLU A 24 2.20 16.31 0.79
N GLU A 25 2.53 16.83 1.96
CA GLU A 25 3.78 16.58 2.66
C GLU A 25 3.92 15.09 3.04
N GLU A 26 2.88 14.48 3.57
CA GLU A 26 2.88 13.05 3.92
C GLU A 26 3.07 12.16 2.68
N ILE A 27 2.45 12.52 1.55
CA ILE A 27 2.66 11.80 0.28
C ILE A 27 4.12 11.95 -0.18
N TYR A 28 4.68 13.15 -0.09
CA TYR A 28 6.09 13.35 -0.41
C TYR A 28 7.03 12.55 0.48
N GLU A 29 6.76 12.44 1.77
CA GLU A 29 7.54 11.60 2.69
C GLU A 29 7.51 10.12 2.27
N ILE A 30 6.36 9.60 1.85
CA ILE A 30 6.27 8.23 1.31
C ILE A 30 7.16 8.09 0.06
N LEU A 31 7.09 9.06 -0.86
CA LEU A 31 7.89 9.03 -2.09
C LEU A 31 9.40 9.17 -1.82
N LEU A 32 9.78 10.01 -0.86
CA LEU A 32 11.17 10.15 -0.41
C LEU A 32 11.69 8.84 0.18
N LYS A 33 10.88 8.16 0.99
CA LYS A 33 11.23 6.86 1.54
C LYS A 33 11.37 5.79 0.47
N ALA A 34 10.48 5.80 -0.52
CA ALA A 34 10.59 4.92 -1.67
C ALA A 34 11.88 5.16 -2.46
N LYS A 35 12.27 6.42 -2.65
CA LYS A 35 13.53 6.79 -3.31
C LYS A 35 14.75 6.33 -2.51
N GLU A 36 14.77 6.54 -1.20
CA GLU A 36 15.85 6.05 -0.33
C GLU A 36 16.03 4.54 -0.48
N ILE A 37 14.93 3.80 -0.37
CA ILE A 37 14.92 2.34 -0.53
C ILE A 37 15.43 1.95 -1.91
N SER A 38 14.93 2.57 -2.97
CA SER A 38 15.35 2.29 -4.35
C SER A 38 16.85 2.50 -4.57
N LEU A 39 17.41 3.59 -4.03
CA LEU A 39 18.85 3.89 -4.14
C LEU A 39 19.70 2.86 -3.39
N LYS A 40 19.30 2.45 -2.19
CA LYS A 40 19.99 1.42 -1.41
C LYS A 40 19.96 0.07 -2.14
N LEU A 41 18.84 -0.31 -2.71
CA LEU A 41 18.71 -1.53 -3.50
C LEU A 41 19.60 -1.50 -4.75
N ALA A 42 19.69 -0.36 -5.43
CA ALA A 42 20.52 -0.21 -6.62
C ALA A 42 22.01 -0.46 -6.36
N VAL A 43 22.48 -0.22 -5.13
CA VAL A 43 23.87 -0.49 -4.73
C VAL A 43 24.03 -1.83 -3.97
N GLY A 44 22.98 -2.65 -3.93
CA GLY A 44 23.00 -3.96 -3.29
C GLY A 44 22.97 -3.91 -1.75
N GLU A 45 22.58 -2.78 -1.16
CA GLU A 45 22.46 -2.67 0.30
C GLU A 45 21.30 -3.49 0.84
N LYS A 46 21.51 -4.19 1.96
CA LYS A 46 20.44 -4.90 2.65
C LYS A 46 19.61 -3.93 3.48
N ILE A 47 18.28 -4.02 3.34
CA ILE A 47 17.35 -3.13 4.02
C ILE A 47 16.45 -3.93 4.98
N PRO A 48 16.84 -4.07 6.27
CA PRO A 48 16.13 -4.93 7.21
C PRO A 48 14.93 -4.24 7.91
N HIS A 49 14.19 -3.39 7.18
CA HIS A 49 13.09 -2.62 7.78
C HIS A 49 11.93 -3.48 8.27
N LEU A 50 11.73 -4.66 7.66
CA LEU A 50 10.69 -5.62 8.06
C LEU A 50 11.27 -6.90 8.68
N LYS A 51 12.51 -6.88 9.16
CA LYS A 51 13.10 -8.05 9.80
C LYS A 51 12.25 -8.53 10.98
N ASN A 52 11.92 -9.83 10.98
CA ASN A 52 11.02 -10.47 11.95
C ASN A 52 9.59 -9.89 11.95
N ARG A 53 9.14 -9.31 10.84
CA ARG A 53 7.77 -8.83 10.65
C ARG A 53 7.03 -9.70 9.66
N TYR A 54 5.72 -9.85 9.88
CA TYR A 54 4.83 -10.67 9.08
C TYR A 54 3.74 -9.81 8.46
N ALA A 55 3.60 -9.87 7.14
CA ALA A 55 2.51 -9.24 6.41
C ALA A 55 1.56 -10.30 5.86
N LEU A 56 0.28 -10.21 6.17
CA LEU A 56 -0.76 -11.05 5.58
C LEU A 56 -1.27 -10.39 4.30
N LEU A 57 -1.16 -11.08 3.18
CA LEU A 57 -1.73 -10.66 1.90
C LEU A 57 -3.04 -11.39 1.66
N ILE A 58 -4.16 -10.68 1.72
CA ILE A 58 -5.48 -11.21 1.37
C ILE A 58 -5.75 -10.87 -0.10
N THR A 59 -5.98 -11.88 -0.93
CA THR A 59 -6.20 -11.71 -2.37
C THR A 59 -7.31 -12.61 -2.89
N LYS A 60 -8.06 -12.14 -3.90
CA LYS A 60 -9.05 -12.96 -4.64
C LYS A 60 -8.43 -13.73 -5.81
N ARG A 61 -7.20 -13.47 -6.17
CA ARG A 61 -6.52 -14.11 -7.31
C ARG A 61 -5.29 -14.88 -6.87
N SER A 62 -5.21 -16.13 -7.30
CA SER A 62 -4.03 -16.98 -7.07
C SER A 62 -2.77 -16.40 -7.72
N PHE A 63 -2.92 -15.67 -8.83
CA PHE A 63 -1.83 -14.94 -9.48
C PHE A 63 -2.26 -13.52 -9.87
N SER A 64 -1.49 -12.52 -9.48
CA SER A 64 -1.56 -11.16 -9.99
C SER A 64 -0.19 -10.49 -9.89
N ARG A 65 0.07 -9.52 -10.76
CA ARG A 65 1.33 -8.74 -10.72
C ARG A 65 1.52 -8.04 -9.38
N SER A 66 0.46 -7.43 -8.86
CA SER A 66 0.51 -6.71 -7.58
C SER A 66 0.80 -7.66 -6.42
N ARG A 67 0.21 -8.87 -6.40
CA ARG A 67 0.53 -9.88 -5.39
C ARG A 67 2.02 -10.18 -5.37
N VAL A 68 2.60 -10.53 -6.51
CA VAL A 68 4.03 -10.83 -6.62
C VAL A 68 4.88 -9.63 -6.20
N ALA A 69 4.48 -8.41 -6.59
CA ALA A 69 5.19 -7.21 -6.19
C ALA A 69 5.21 -7.01 -4.66
N PHE A 70 4.10 -7.25 -3.96
CA PHE A 70 4.05 -7.18 -2.50
C PHE A 70 4.90 -8.27 -1.84
N GLU A 71 4.81 -9.52 -2.31
CA GLU A 71 5.63 -10.62 -1.79
C GLU A 71 7.14 -10.30 -1.92
N VAL A 72 7.55 -9.83 -3.09
CA VAL A 72 8.94 -9.42 -3.35
C VAL A 72 9.32 -8.23 -2.48
N ALA A 73 8.47 -7.20 -2.36
CA ALA A 73 8.76 -6.03 -1.54
C ALA A 73 8.97 -6.38 -0.07
N VAL A 74 8.07 -7.19 0.51
CA VAL A 74 8.19 -7.65 1.90
C VAL A 74 9.48 -8.45 2.10
N SER A 75 9.79 -9.38 1.19
CA SER A 75 11.01 -10.19 1.24
C SER A 75 12.27 -9.34 1.09
N THR A 76 12.27 -8.36 0.19
CA THR A 76 13.39 -7.44 -0.03
C THR A 76 13.70 -6.63 1.22
N LEU A 77 12.69 -6.29 2.00
CA LEU A 77 12.83 -5.60 3.29
C LEU A 77 13.07 -6.57 4.46
N GLN A 78 13.36 -7.85 4.17
CA GLN A 78 13.64 -8.93 5.13
C GLN A 78 12.44 -9.32 6.02
N GLY A 79 11.21 -9.04 5.59
CA GLY A 79 10.00 -9.54 6.20
C GLY A 79 9.55 -10.87 5.61
N SER A 80 8.43 -11.38 6.14
CA SER A 80 7.75 -12.59 5.65
C SER A 80 6.35 -12.24 5.19
N ALA A 81 6.01 -12.59 3.95
CA ALA A 81 4.66 -12.48 3.42
C ALA A 81 3.93 -13.81 3.56
N ILE A 82 2.74 -13.77 4.14
CA ILE A 82 1.80 -14.89 4.22
C ILE A 82 0.65 -14.56 3.29
N VAL A 83 0.38 -15.43 2.31
CA VAL A 83 -0.64 -15.17 1.31
C VAL A 83 -1.85 -16.04 1.55
N SER A 84 -3.01 -15.42 1.69
CA SER A 84 -4.30 -16.07 1.73
C SER A 84 -5.10 -15.71 0.47
N THR A 85 -5.33 -16.70 -0.37
CA THR A 85 -6.20 -16.55 -1.55
C THR A 85 -7.60 -17.02 -1.20
N LEU A 86 -8.55 -16.11 -1.17
CA LEU A 86 -9.93 -16.35 -0.78
C LEU A 86 -10.85 -16.32 -2.02
N HIS A 87 -11.66 -17.34 -2.20
CA HIS A 87 -12.56 -17.48 -3.33
C HIS A 87 -14.03 -17.41 -2.91
N GLY A 88 -14.88 -16.91 -3.81
CA GLY A 88 -16.32 -16.83 -3.59
C GLY A 88 -16.69 -16.14 -2.28
N SER A 89 -17.45 -16.79 -1.43
CA SER A 89 -17.92 -16.26 -0.13
C SER A 89 -16.86 -16.31 0.99
N GLU A 90 -15.69 -16.91 0.79
CA GLU A 90 -14.67 -17.03 1.85
C GLU A 90 -14.22 -15.66 2.36
N LEU A 91 -14.02 -14.70 1.46
CA LEU A 91 -13.64 -13.34 1.83
C LEU A 91 -14.77 -12.62 2.58
N GLU A 92 -16.02 -12.75 2.11
CA GLU A 92 -17.19 -12.18 2.78
C GLU A 92 -17.36 -12.76 4.19
N ASN A 93 -17.18 -14.06 4.31
CA ASN A 93 -17.21 -14.76 5.61
C ASN A 93 -16.11 -14.24 6.53
N LEU A 94 -14.87 -14.08 6.04
CA LEU A 94 -13.77 -13.56 6.82
C LEU A 94 -14.02 -12.10 7.25
N ILE A 95 -14.48 -11.24 6.34
CA ILE A 95 -14.75 -9.82 6.63
C ILE A 95 -15.85 -9.68 7.70
N ASN A 96 -16.86 -10.56 7.66
CA ASN A 96 -17.96 -10.56 8.62
C ASN A 96 -17.64 -11.30 9.93
N ASP A 97 -16.53 -12.03 9.98
CA ASP A 97 -16.08 -12.71 11.19
C ASP A 97 -14.97 -11.94 11.91
N LYS A 98 -15.41 -11.01 12.74
CA LYS A 98 -14.52 -10.18 13.54
C LYS A 98 -13.57 -10.99 14.41
N LEU A 99 -14.04 -12.12 14.98
CA LEU A 99 -13.19 -12.97 15.83
C LEU A 99 -12.04 -13.60 15.05
N SER A 100 -12.31 -14.06 13.83
CA SER A 100 -11.25 -14.57 12.95
C SER A 100 -10.24 -13.50 12.57
N LEU A 101 -10.69 -12.27 12.26
CA LEU A 101 -9.80 -11.15 11.96
C LEU A 101 -8.95 -10.75 13.18
N GLU A 102 -9.54 -10.67 14.36
CA GLU A 102 -8.82 -10.39 15.61
C GLU A 102 -7.80 -11.50 15.94
N ALA A 103 -8.17 -12.77 15.69
CA ALA A 103 -7.27 -13.90 15.90
C ALA A 103 -6.06 -13.84 14.95
N LEU A 104 -6.24 -13.49 13.66
CA LEU A 104 -5.13 -13.31 12.72
C LEU A 104 -4.13 -12.25 13.22
N ALA A 105 -4.63 -11.12 13.71
CA ALA A 105 -3.78 -10.11 14.33
C ALA A 105 -3.08 -10.66 15.58
N GLY A 106 -3.78 -11.44 16.41
CA GLY A 106 -3.24 -12.09 17.61
C GLY A 106 -2.16 -13.14 17.34
N TYR A 107 -2.09 -13.72 16.14
CA TYR A 107 -1.02 -14.64 15.73
C TYR A 107 0.31 -13.95 15.43
N GLY A 108 0.39 -12.63 15.58
CA GLY A 108 1.62 -11.87 15.39
C GLY A 108 1.77 -11.29 13.99
N MET A 109 0.68 -11.10 13.26
CA MET A 109 0.72 -10.31 12.03
C MET A 109 0.98 -8.84 12.35
N ASP A 110 1.92 -8.24 11.63
CA ASP A 110 2.30 -6.83 11.80
C ASP A 110 1.53 -5.90 10.84
N ALA A 111 1.03 -6.42 9.73
CA ALA A 111 0.21 -5.68 8.77
C ALA A 111 -0.66 -6.62 7.91
N ILE A 112 -1.75 -6.08 7.38
CA ILE A 112 -2.57 -6.77 6.37
C ILE A 112 -2.59 -5.93 5.09
N VAL A 113 -2.30 -6.59 3.96
CA VAL A 113 -2.45 -6.02 2.61
C VAL A 113 -3.70 -6.63 1.99
N VAL A 114 -4.66 -5.79 1.63
CA VAL A 114 -5.95 -6.22 1.09
C VAL A 114 -5.98 -5.97 -0.41
N GLN A 115 -5.91 -7.03 -1.19
CA GLN A 115 -5.96 -6.98 -2.66
C GLN A 115 -7.24 -7.65 -3.17
N THR A 116 -8.32 -6.92 -3.14
CA THR A 116 -9.65 -7.36 -3.57
C THR A 116 -10.17 -6.44 -4.68
N SER A 117 -11.33 -6.73 -5.23
CA SER A 117 -11.97 -5.90 -6.25
C SER A 117 -13.09 -5.00 -5.71
N GLU A 118 -13.49 -5.22 -4.46
CA GLU A 118 -14.54 -4.44 -3.82
C GLU A 118 -13.96 -3.22 -3.13
N LEU A 119 -14.67 -2.10 -3.23
CA LEU A 119 -14.16 -0.79 -2.79
C LEU A 119 -13.93 -0.72 -1.28
N ASN A 120 -14.77 -1.36 -0.50
CA ASN A 120 -14.83 -1.18 0.96
C ASN A 120 -14.23 -2.34 1.77
N ASP A 121 -13.65 -3.36 1.12
CA ASP A 121 -13.13 -4.53 1.86
C ASP A 121 -12.02 -4.15 2.85
N ALA A 122 -11.15 -3.23 2.47
CA ALA A 122 -10.05 -2.76 3.33
C ALA A 122 -10.56 -1.98 4.55
N GLU A 123 -11.57 -1.13 4.37
CA GLU A 123 -12.21 -0.36 5.45
C GLU A 123 -13.02 -1.25 6.40
N LEU A 124 -13.62 -2.34 5.87
CA LEU A 124 -14.34 -3.28 6.71
C LEU A 124 -13.38 -4.09 7.58
N ILE A 125 -12.26 -4.54 7.02
CA ILE A 125 -11.21 -5.23 7.78
C ILE A 125 -10.58 -4.30 8.81
N GLU A 126 -10.31 -3.03 8.44
CA GLU A 126 -9.72 -2.03 9.33
C GLU A 126 -10.51 -1.85 10.62
N LYS A 127 -11.84 -1.85 10.55
CA LYS A 127 -12.72 -1.71 11.72
C LYS A 127 -12.63 -2.88 12.71
N SER A 128 -12.10 -4.01 12.26
CA SER A 128 -12.07 -5.26 13.04
C SER A 128 -10.69 -5.58 13.63
N VAL A 129 -9.62 -4.89 13.20
CA VAL A 129 -8.26 -5.21 13.64
C VAL A 129 -7.50 -3.98 14.10
N ASN A 130 -6.55 -4.19 15.01
CA ASN A 130 -5.70 -3.12 15.53
C ASN A 130 -4.26 -3.18 14.97
N ILE A 131 -4.09 -3.60 13.72
CA ILE A 131 -2.81 -3.60 13.01
C ILE A 131 -2.94 -2.81 11.70
N PRO A 132 -1.84 -2.31 11.11
CA PRO A 132 -1.86 -1.56 9.87
C PRO A 132 -2.54 -2.30 8.72
N ILE A 133 -3.39 -1.59 7.99
CA ILE A 133 -4.04 -2.07 6.77
C ILE A 133 -3.53 -1.27 5.58
N ILE A 134 -3.17 -1.97 4.51
CA ILE A 134 -2.78 -1.39 3.23
C ILE A 134 -3.82 -1.82 2.18
N ASN A 135 -4.52 -0.85 1.62
CA ASN A 135 -5.43 -1.08 0.51
C ASN A 135 -4.64 -1.22 -0.79
N ALA A 136 -4.54 -2.44 -1.29
CA ALA A 136 -3.90 -2.78 -2.56
C ALA A 136 -4.91 -3.12 -3.67
N ASN A 137 -6.14 -2.59 -3.56
CA ASN A 137 -7.17 -2.78 -4.57
C ASN A 137 -6.71 -2.18 -5.91
N PRO A 138 -6.71 -2.96 -7.01
CA PRO A 138 -6.22 -2.49 -8.30
C PRO A 138 -7.09 -1.40 -8.95
N LYS A 139 -8.31 -1.18 -8.43
CA LYS A 139 -9.23 -0.16 -8.97
C LYS A 139 -9.17 1.17 -8.20
N CYS A 140 -8.94 1.12 -6.89
CA CYS A 140 -9.04 2.31 -6.03
C CYS A 140 -7.94 2.37 -4.96
N GLY A 141 -7.02 1.41 -4.94
CA GLY A 141 -5.95 1.39 -3.95
C GLY A 141 -4.91 2.48 -4.19
N PRO A 142 -4.38 3.07 -3.12
CA PRO A 142 -3.39 4.15 -3.19
C PRO A 142 -2.03 3.72 -3.74
N CYS A 143 -1.73 2.42 -3.71
CA CYS A 143 -0.40 1.91 -4.04
C CYS A 143 -0.02 2.14 -5.51
N GLU A 144 -0.95 1.94 -6.45
CA GLU A 144 -0.69 2.17 -7.89
C GLU A 144 -0.55 3.67 -8.19
N ALA A 145 -1.35 4.52 -7.53
CA ALA A 145 -1.24 5.96 -7.68
C ALA A 145 0.11 6.47 -7.14
N LEU A 146 0.55 6.00 -5.97
CA LEU A 146 1.87 6.32 -5.42
C LEU A 146 3.00 5.86 -6.34
N ALA A 147 2.90 4.67 -6.92
CA ALA A 147 3.90 4.17 -7.87
C ALA A 147 3.96 5.04 -9.15
N ALA A 148 2.82 5.47 -9.67
CA ALA A 148 2.76 6.36 -10.82
C ALA A 148 3.31 7.75 -10.49
N LEU A 149 2.95 8.33 -9.34
CA LEU A 149 3.52 9.61 -8.87
C LEU A 149 5.04 9.51 -8.69
N TYR A 150 5.53 8.41 -8.12
CA TYR A 150 6.96 8.17 -7.98
C TYR A 150 7.66 8.12 -9.35
N THR A 151 7.09 7.42 -10.34
CA THR A 151 7.63 7.34 -11.69
C THR A 151 7.68 8.71 -12.35
N VAL A 152 6.58 9.48 -12.26
CA VAL A 152 6.54 10.86 -12.79
C VAL A 152 7.59 11.72 -12.13
N TRP A 153 7.76 11.60 -10.82
CA TRP A 153 8.79 12.34 -10.09
C TRP A 153 10.21 11.98 -10.52
N GLN A 154 10.50 10.69 -10.71
CA GLN A 154 11.79 10.24 -11.22
C GLN A 154 12.10 10.82 -12.60
N GLU A 155 11.11 10.81 -13.51
CA GLU A 155 11.28 11.28 -14.89
C GLU A 155 11.34 12.81 -15.03
N LYS A 156 10.58 13.54 -14.21
CA LYS A 156 10.43 14.99 -14.33
C LYS A 156 11.19 15.78 -13.28
N GLY A 157 11.71 15.13 -12.23
CA GLY A 157 12.38 15.77 -11.10
C GLY A 157 11.46 16.60 -10.20
N ARG A 158 10.17 16.67 -10.50
CA ARG A 158 9.17 17.44 -9.74
C ARG A 158 7.78 16.86 -9.94
N LEU A 159 6.87 17.14 -9.04
CA LEU A 159 5.43 16.86 -9.20
C LEU A 159 4.62 18.16 -9.34
N SER A 160 5.00 19.20 -8.62
CA SER A 160 4.30 20.48 -8.63
C SER A 160 4.32 21.15 -10.01
N GLY A 161 3.17 21.71 -10.41
CA GLY A 161 2.99 22.44 -11.66
C GLY A 161 2.99 21.56 -12.93
N LEU A 162 2.89 20.25 -12.80
CA LEU A 162 2.71 19.35 -13.94
C LEU A 162 1.23 19.29 -14.33
N LYS A 163 0.98 19.18 -15.63
CA LYS A 163 -0.33 18.81 -16.17
C LYS A 163 -0.31 17.32 -16.49
N ILE A 164 -1.13 16.56 -15.78
CA ILE A 164 -1.31 15.13 -16.02
C ILE A 164 -2.65 14.94 -16.72
N THR A 165 -2.64 14.26 -17.87
CA THR A 165 -3.86 13.89 -18.58
C THR A 165 -4.08 12.39 -18.42
N PHE A 166 -5.21 12.02 -17.84
CA PHE A 166 -5.67 10.65 -17.78
C PHE A 166 -6.58 10.35 -18.98
N VAL A 167 -6.28 9.29 -19.71
CA VAL A 167 -7.10 8.81 -20.84
C VAL A 167 -7.49 7.36 -20.52
N GLY A 168 -8.75 7.12 -20.27
CA GLY A 168 -9.29 5.80 -19.91
C GLY A 168 -10.69 5.92 -19.33
N ASP A 169 -11.22 4.78 -18.89
CA ASP A 169 -12.50 4.76 -18.18
C ASP A 169 -12.35 5.47 -16.82
N SER A 170 -13.45 6.10 -16.36
CA SER A 170 -13.50 6.65 -15.01
C SER A 170 -13.38 5.51 -14.01
N SER A 171 -12.18 5.33 -13.50
CA SER A 171 -11.86 4.34 -12.48
C SER A 171 -11.44 5.08 -11.22
N ALA A 172 -11.62 4.47 -10.09
CA ALA A 172 -11.12 4.99 -8.82
C ALA A 172 -9.58 5.19 -8.81
N PHE A 173 -8.85 4.62 -9.79
CA PHE A 173 -7.46 4.96 -10.05
C PHE A 173 -7.30 6.41 -10.51
N ALA A 174 -8.16 6.89 -11.43
CA ALA A 174 -8.18 8.29 -11.83
C ALA A 174 -8.50 9.20 -10.64
N ASP A 175 -9.45 8.79 -9.78
CA ASP A 175 -9.83 9.53 -8.59
C ASP A 175 -8.65 9.68 -7.60
N SER A 176 -7.76 8.70 -7.52
CA SER A 176 -6.57 8.75 -6.67
C SER A 176 -5.52 9.78 -7.12
N PHE A 177 -5.64 10.35 -8.33
CA PHE A 177 -4.79 11.45 -8.82
C PHE A 177 -5.42 12.83 -8.65
N VAL A 178 -6.70 12.93 -8.31
CA VAL A 178 -7.45 14.20 -8.23
C VAL A 178 -7.38 14.80 -6.83
N TYR A 179 -6.94 14.04 -5.85
CA TYR A 179 -6.70 14.46 -4.47
C TYR A 179 -5.20 14.74 -4.30
#